data_bfb5088b7ccf281df0622ae38df81d29
#
_entry.id   bfb5088b7ccf281df0622ae38df81d29
#
_cell.length_a   1.000
_cell.length_b   1.000
_cell.length_c   1.000
_cell.angle_alpha   90.00
_cell.angle_beta   90.00
_cell.angle_gamma   90.00
#
_symmetry.space_group_name_H-M   'P 1'
#
loop_
_entity.id
_entity.type
_entity.pdbx_description
1 polymer ?
#
loop_
_entity_poly.entity_id
_entity_poly.type
_entity_poly.pdbx_seq_one_letter_code
_entity_poly.pdbx_strand_id
1 'polypeptide(L)'
;MTRVDIRVLGGFEVSVDGRHVPAQAWQHRRASDLVKLLALASRHRLHREQVIDTLWPDLPSDAGAANLRKAAHYARLALGSKDAVVLRQDQVALWPDAELAVDAKRFETEGESALRAGAVEACAATAGGYRGELLPDERYEDWARERRRDLRALYLQLLRRAGLWEQVVAEEPTDEPAHRALMRMYADAGNRSAALEQYHRLREALAGLGLQPTEETQALYRESAHAPPAASPISYVETGGVNIAYQVVEGGPADLLMIPGWISHLALDWEEPYWVRWCERMTAFARLIRFDKRGTGLSDRPAGLQSLEERMEDAHAVLDAAGVDRVHVLGWSEGGPLAMLLAATHPERVLSLILYGTQACFRREPDYPWGATEEQRQAFSAAVAREWGDLAFASHFAPRGDEQFVRRWAAYQRAGASPSAAAALNRMNLSIDARRLLLEIQVPTLVLNRHGDPIGAPGAGRHIAEHVDDARFVELEGDDHIMWLGDSEALCAEIERFVLDLEARLEARNVSGTAAA
;
A
#
# COMPACT_ATOMS: atom_id res chain seq x y z
N MET A 1 21.60 -44.78 27.57
CA MET A 1 21.99 -44.58 26.16
C MET A 1 22.24 -43.10 26.01
N THR A 2 23.37 -42.69 25.49
CA THR A 2 23.68 -41.24 25.30
C THR A 2 22.71 -40.65 24.30
N ARG A 3 22.10 -39.50 24.62
CA ARG A 3 21.23 -38.76 23.73
C ARG A 3 21.96 -37.52 23.22
N VAL A 4 21.93 -37.33 21.90
CA VAL A 4 22.61 -36.21 21.25
C VAL A 4 21.61 -35.46 20.38
N ASP A 5 21.40 -34.22 20.69
CA ASP A 5 20.55 -33.30 19.90
C ASP A 5 21.47 -32.36 19.10
N ILE A 6 21.32 -32.35 17.76
CA ILE A 6 22.09 -31.51 16.86
C ILE A 6 21.14 -30.59 16.11
N ARG A 7 21.35 -29.27 16.23
CA ARG A 7 20.64 -28.25 15.47
C ARG A 7 21.56 -27.75 14.35
N VAL A 8 21.01 -27.73 13.15
CA VAL A 8 21.68 -27.24 11.95
C VAL A 8 20.81 -26.26 11.15
N LEU A 9 19.52 -26.10 11.52
CA LEU A 9 18.62 -25.09 10.95
C LEU A 9 18.74 -23.78 11.74
N GLY A 10 19.11 -22.70 11.04
CA GLY A 10 19.31 -21.37 11.62
C GLY A 10 20.61 -21.21 12.41
N GLY A 11 21.48 -22.20 12.40
CA GLY A 11 22.79 -22.19 13.09
C GLY A 11 23.27 -23.57 13.43
N PHE A 12 24.45 -23.67 14.06
CA PHE A 12 25.01 -24.96 14.48
C PHE A 12 25.16 -25.06 16.00
N GLU A 13 24.41 -25.98 16.62
CA GLU A 13 24.49 -26.27 18.05
C GLU A 13 24.43 -27.77 18.28
N VAL A 14 25.13 -28.23 19.32
CA VAL A 14 25.13 -29.62 19.77
C VAL A 14 24.87 -29.68 21.27
N SER A 15 24.01 -30.58 21.68
CA SER A 15 23.78 -30.91 23.10
C SER A 15 23.95 -32.38 23.30
N VAL A 16 24.68 -32.76 24.35
CA VAL A 16 24.94 -34.16 24.77
C VAL A 16 24.35 -34.37 26.14
N ASP A 17 23.39 -35.29 26.26
CA ASP A 17 22.66 -35.57 27.50
C ASP A 17 22.10 -34.27 28.16
N GLY A 18 21.59 -33.37 27.33
CA GLY A 18 21.04 -32.06 27.73
C GLY A 18 22.08 -30.99 28.05
N ARG A 19 23.38 -31.27 27.94
CA ARG A 19 24.43 -30.26 28.12
C ARG A 19 24.83 -29.65 26.79
N HIS A 20 24.70 -28.35 26.69
CA HIS A 20 25.10 -27.61 25.48
C HIS A 20 26.64 -27.58 25.32
N VAL A 21 27.11 -27.84 24.10
CA VAL A 21 28.52 -27.71 23.73
C VAL A 21 28.80 -26.26 23.36
N PRO A 22 29.62 -25.53 24.14
CA PRO A 22 29.83 -24.11 23.90
C PRO A 22 30.61 -23.89 22.59
N ALA A 23 30.34 -22.78 21.92
CA ALA A 23 30.98 -22.43 20.63
C ALA A 23 32.53 -22.43 20.72
N GLN A 24 33.07 -22.04 21.87
CA GLN A 24 34.52 -22.01 22.14
C GLN A 24 35.15 -23.41 22.20
N ALA A 25 34.37 -24.48 22.38
CA ALA A 25 34.87 -25.84 22.32
C ALA A 25 35.34 -26.25 20.91
N TRP A 26 34.78 -25.59 19.87
CA TRP A 26 35.12 -25.83 18.48
C TRP A 26 36.40 -25.08 18.06
N GLN A 27 37.55 -25.48 18.64
CA GLN A 27 38.84 -24.82 18.40
C GLN A 27 39.34 -24.91 16.94
N HIS A 28 38.82 -25.89 16.19
CA HIS A 28 39.20 -26.15 14.80
C HIS A 28 37.94 -26.22 13.91
N ARG A 29 37.81 -25.33 12.95
CA ARG A 29 36.67 -25.27 12.02
C ARG A 29 36.37 -26.63 11.39
N ARG A 30 37.38 -27.35 10.88
CA ARG A 30 37.20 -28.65 10.24
C ARG A 30 36.71 -29.77 11.20
N ALA A 31 36.79 -29.58 12.50
CA ALA A 31 36.20 -30.50 13.49
C ALA A 31 34.68 -30.30 13.55
N SER A 32 34.21 -29.07 13.56
CA SER A 32 32.76 -28.77 13.46
C SER A 32 32.18 -29.15 12.09
N ASP A 33 32.91 -28.88 10.99
CA ASP A 33 32.49 -29.25 9.64
C ASP A 33 32.31 -30.77 9.49
N LEU A 34 33.22 -31.58 10.09
CA LEU A 34 33.10 -33.02 10.12
C LEU A 34 31.82 -33.49 10.85
N VAL A 35 31.51 -32.87 11.99
CA VAL A 35 30.29 -33.21 12.74
C VAL A 35 29.02 -32.81 11.96
N LYS A 36 29.00 -31.62 11.35
CA LYS A 36 27.89 -31.13 10.52
C LYS A 36 27.65 -32.06 9.31
N LEU A 37 28.72 -32.43 8.60
CA LEU A 37 28.67 -33.34 7.46
C LEU A 37 28.09 -34.72 7.84
N LEU A 38 28.59 -35.31 8.93
CA LEU A 38 28.12 -36.59 9.41
C LEU A 38 26.69 -36.53 9.98
N ALA A 39 26.32 -35.44 10.64
CA ALA A 39 24.95 -35.24 11.14
C ALA A 39 23.92 -35.28 10.00
N LEU A 40 24.24 -34.69 8.85
CA LEU A 40 23.39 -34.66 7.66
C LEU A 40 23.44 -35.96 6.83
N ALA A 41 24.49 -36.76 6.99
CA ALA A 41 24.67 -38.00 6.26
C ALA A 41 23.61 -39.07 6.63
N SER A 42 23.32 -39.98 5.68
CA SER A 42 22.47 -41.15 5.94
C SER A 42 23.05 -42.02 7.05
N ARG A 43 22.22 -42.36 8.04
CA ARG A 43 22.64 -43.13 9.24
C ARG A 43 23.85 -42.53 9.96
N HIS A 44 24.11 -41.21 9.79
CA HIS A 44 25.21 -40.46 10.40
C HIS A 44 26.61 -41.05 10.16
N ARG A 45 26.83 -41.58 8.95
CA ARG A 45 28.08 -42.18 8.52
C ARG A 45 28.36 -41.94 7.03
N LEU A 46 29.66 -41.87 6.70
CA LEU A 46 30.14 -41.71 5.33
C LEU A 46 31.40 -42.58 5.15
N HIS A 47 31.69 -42.90 3.87
CA HIS A 47 32.97 -43.49 3.53
C HIS A 47 34.10 -42.48 3.76
N ARG A 48 35.25 -42.97 4.23
CA ARG A 48 36.41 -42.13 4.58
C ARG A 48 36.86 -41.23 3.43
N GLU A 49 36.91 -41.76 2.20
CA GLU A 49 37.29 -41.02 1.01
C GLU A 49 36.27 -39.90 0.72
N GLN A 50 34.95 -40.16 0.84
CA GLN A 50 33.91 -39.15 0.66
C GLN A 50 34.10 -37.97 1.65
N VAL A 51 34.45 -38.26 2.90
CA VAL A 51 34.71 -37.19 3.88
C VAL A 51 35.95 -36.38 3.49
N ILE A 52 37.01 -37.08 3.03
CA ILE A 52 38.25 -36.42 2.61
C ILE A 52 38.03 -35.55 1.40
N ASP A 53 37.40 -36.08 0.35
CA ASP A 53 37.10 -35.36 -0.88
C ASP A 53 36.20 -34.16 -0.63
N THR A 54 35.22 -34.28 0.28
CA THR A 54 34.30 -33.18 0.64
C THR A 54 34.99 -32.07 1.44
N LEU A 55 35.79 -32.42 2.46
CA LEU A 55 36.36 -31.41 3.37
C LEU A 55 37.73 -30.90 2.95
N TRP A 56 38.46 -31.68 2.13
CA TRP A 56 39.81 -31.36 1.64
C TRP A 56 40.03 -31.73 0.18
N PRO A 57 39.23 -31.22 -0.78
CA PRO A 57 39.25 -31.64 -2.18
C PRO A 57 40.62 -31.45 -2.86
N ASP A 58 41.39 -30.46 -2.41
CA ASP A 58 42.68 -30.11 -3.02
C ASP A 58 43.89 -30.87 -2.43
N LEU A 59 43.66 -31.78 -1.48
CA LEU A 59 44.76 -32.47 -0.80
C LEU A 59 44.97 -33.89 -1.33
N PRO A 60 46.24 -34.37 -1.42
CA PRO A 60 46.54 -35.77 -1.64
C PRO A 60 45.91 -36.68 -0.56
N SER A 61 45.53 -37.90 -0.91
CA SER A 61 44.82 -38.85 -0.05
C SER A 61 45.49 -39.07 1.32
N ASP A 62 46.82 -39.17 1.37
CA ASP A 62 47.57 -39.36 2.63
C ASP A 62 47.49 -38.12 3.54
N ALA A 63 47.58 -36.94 2.98
CA ALA A 63 47.43 -35.68 3.71
C ALA A 63 45.99 -35.48 4.17
N GLY A 64 45.00 -35.79 3.34
CA GLY A 64 43.57 -35.80 3.69
C GLY A 64 43.28 -36.74 4.85
N ALA A 65 43.90 -37.95 4.83
CA ALA A 65 43.75 -38.92 5.91
C ALA A 65 44.36 -38.45 7.27
N ALA A 66 45.46 -37.74 7.24
CA ALA A 66 46.05 -37.14 8.44
C ALA A 66 45.15 -36.03 9.00
N ASN A 67 44.60 -35.16 8.12
CA ASN A 67 43.68 -34.11 8.51
C ASN A 67 42.34 -34.65 9.06
N LEU A 68 41.81 -35.71 8.49
CA LEU A 68 40.61 -36.39 9.01
C LEU A 68 40.83 -36.89 10.42
N ARG A 69 42.00 -37.58 10.71
CA ARG A 69 42.34 -38.02 12.08
C ARG A 69 42.41 -36.85 13.04
N LYS A 70 43.00 -35.72 12.62
CA LYS A 70 43.10 -34.49 13.41
C LYS A 70 41.73 -33.90 13.69
N ALA A 71 40.87 -33.75 12.67
CA ALA A 71 39.52 -33.24 12.79
C ALA A 71 38.67 -34.12 13.74
N ALA A 72 38.73 -35.44 13.59
CA ALA A 72 38.06 -36.37 14.48
C ALA A 72 38.54 -36.28 15.93
N HIS A 73 39.84 -36.07 16.16
CA HIS A 73 40.41 -35.86 17.51
C HIS A 73 39.82 -34.61 18.16
N TYR A 74 39.83 -33.47 17.47
CA TYR A 74 39.27 -32.20 18.00
C TYR A 74 37.75 -32.24 18.14
N ALA A 75 37.04 -32.94 17.25
CA ALA A 75 35.61 -33.17 17.42
C ALA A 75 35.28 -33.94 18.69
N ARG A 76 36.04 -35.01 19.00
CA ARG A 76 35.91 -35.79 20.25
C ARG A 76 36.21 -34.93 21.50
N LEU A 77 37.21 -34.05 21.44
CA LEU A 77 37.53 -33.13 22.53
C LEU A 77 36.37 -32.13 22.75
N ALA A 78 35.87 -31.50 21.68
CA ALA A 78 34.75 -30.55 21.74
C ALA A 78 33.50 -31.20 22.32
N LEU A 79 33.21 -32.44 21.92
CA LEU A 79 32.03 -33.19 22.31
C LEU A 79 32.18 -33.95 23.64
N GLY A 80 33.36 -33.93 24.23
CA GLY A 80 33.63 -34.56 25.53
C GLY A 80 33.53 -36.09 25.52
N SER A 81 33.60 -36.75 24.36
CA SER A 81 33.47 -38.20 24.23
C SER A 81 34.37 -38.78 23.16
N LYS A 82 35.13 -39.85 23.52
CA LYS A 82 35.95 -40.61 22.58
C LYS A 82 35.14 -41.33 21.51
N ASP A 83 33.89 -41.64 21.82
CA ASP A 83 32.96 -42.36 20.94
C ASP A 83 32.13 -41.43 20.05
N ALA A 84 32.30 -40.10 20.17
CA ALA A 84 31.57 -39.11 19.41
C ALA A 84 31.82 -39.24 17.89
N VAL A 85 33.06 -39.45 17.49
CA VAL A 85 33.43 -39.70 16.07
C VAL A 85 34.24 -40.96 15.98
N VAL A 86 33.75 -41.98 15.32
CA VAL A 86 34.38 -43.29 15.23
C VAL A 86 34.92 -43.50 13.81
N LEU A 87 36.23 -43.85 13.74
CA LEU A 87 36.93 -44.22 12.51
C LEU A 87 37.15 -45.73 12.54
N ARG A 88 36.39 -46.49 11.75
CA ARG A 88 36.54 -47.96 11.67
C ARG A 88 36.63 -48.36 10.19
N GLN A 89 37.73 -49.03 9.82
CA GLN A 89 38.02 -49.41 8.44
C GLN A 89 37.87 -48.18 7.50
N ASP A 90 36.98 -48.25 6.52
CA ASP A 90 36.73 -47.21 5.54
C ASP A 90 35.54 -46.31 5.90
N GLN A 91 34.99 -46.42 7.12
CA GLN A 91 33.83 -45.66 7.58
C GLN A 91 34.19 -44.63 8.64
N VAL A 92 33.57 -43.47 8.56
CA VAL A 92 33.54 -42.43 9.59
C VAL A 92 32.09 -42.28 10.04
N ALA A 93 31.86 -42.48 11.34
CA ALA A 93 30.52 -42.43 11.92
C ALA A 93 30.46 -41.47 13.11
N LEU A 94 29.33 -40.80 13.24
CA LEU A 94 29.00 -39.92 14.37
C LEU A 94 28.14 -40.72 15.36
N TRP A 95 28.64 -40.94 16.56
CA TRP A 95 27.97 -41.67 17.64
C TRP A 95 27.19 -42.92 17.19
N PRO A 96 27.84 -43.98 16.69
CA PRO A 96 27.15 -45.13 16.12
C PRO A 96 26.20 -45.86 17.09
N ASP A 97 26.45 -45.74 18.41
CA ASP A 97 25.73 -46.44 19.47
C ASP A 97 24.86 -45.48 20.33
N ALA A 98 24.64 -44.23 19.91
CA ALA A 98 23.83 -43.25 20.62
C ALA A 98 22.52 -42.92 19.86
N GLU A 99 21.55 -42.31 20.55
CA GLU A 99 20.36 -41.77 19.96
C GLU A 99 20.66 -40.34 19.46
N LEU A 100 20.73 -40.17 18.14
CA LEU A 100 20.93 -38.84 17.52
C LEU A 100 19.63 -38.27 16.99
N ALA A 101 19.30 -37.08 17.46
CA ALA A 101 18.22 -36.26 16.92
C ALA A 101 18.83 -35.07 16.19
N VAL A 102 18.62 -34.99 14.86
CA VAL A 102 19.04 -33.86 14.01
C VAL A 102 17.79 -33.12 13.53
N ASP A 103 17.71 -31.83 13.84
CA ASP A 103 16.53 -31.02 13.55
C ASP A 103 16.17 -30.98 12.05
N ALA A 104 17.15 -30.84 11.15
CA ALA A 104 16.91 -30.87 9.69
C ALA A 104 16.30 -32.20 9.22
N LYS A 105 16.72 -33.32 9.81
CA LYS A 105 16.22 -34.65 9.46
C LYS A 105 14.82 -34.90 9.97
N ARG A 106 14.54 -34.39 11.20
CA ARG A 106 13.23 -34.42 11.79
C ARG A 106 12.25 -33.55 10.95
N PHE A 107 12.66 -32.32 10.63
CA PHE A 107 11.88 -31.40 9.79
C PHE A 107 11.52 -32.04 8.45
N GLU A 108 12.48 -32.71 7.78
CA GLU A 108 12.25 -33.39 6.51
C GLU A 108 11.22 -34.52 6.65
N THR A 109 11.42 -35.41 7.65
CA THR A 109 10.52 -36.57 7.85
C THR A 109 9.10 -36.14 8.21
N GLU A 110 8.97 -35.17 9.12
CA GLU A 110 7.69 -34.63 9.56
C GLU A 110 7.03 -33.83 8.41
N GLY A 111 7.81 -33.04 7.65
CA GLY A 111 7.36 -32.25 6.52
C GLY A 111 6.80 -33.10 5.38
N GLU A 112 7.53 -34.12 4.97
CA GLU A 112 7.04 -35.07 3.96
C GLU A 112 5.78 -35.80 4.42
N SER A 113 5.71 -36.16 5.69
CA SER A 113 4.53 -36.80 6.28
C SER A 113 3.32 -35.87 6.28
N ALA A 114 3.50 -34.59 6.70
CA ALA A 114 2.46 -33.58 6.73
C ALA A 114 1.93 -33.26 5.32
N LEU A 115 2.83 -33.15 4.33
CA LEU A 115 2.43 -32.92 2.92
C LEU A 115 1.65 -34.12 2.35
N ARG A 116 2.08 -35.36 2.62
CA ARG A 116 1.35 -36.57 2.19
C ARG A 116 -0.03 -36.68 2.83
N ALA A 117 -0.14 -36.33 4.11
CA ALA A 117 -1.42 -36.30 4.83
C ALA A 117 -2.34 -35.18 4.35
N GLY A 118 -1.79 -34.11 3.78
CA GLY A 118 -2.53 -32.95 3.30
C GLY A 118 -3.18 -32.11 4.40
N ALA A 119 -2.83 -32.33 5.66
CA ALA A 119 -3.42 -31.66 6.82
C ALA A 119 -2.80 -30.25 7.00
N VAL A 120 -3.63 -29.22 6.92
CA VAL A 120 -3.25 -27.81 7.00
C VAL A 120 -2.51 -27.49 8.31
N GLU A 121 -3.10 -27.93 9.44
CA GLU A 121 -2.54 -27.67 10.76
C GLU A 121 -1.19 -28.38 10.96
N ALA A 122 -1.03 -29.60 10.44
CA ALA A 122 0.23 -30.33 10.49
C ALA A 122 1.32 -29.64 9.67
N CYS A 123 0.96 -29.14 8.47
CA CYS A 123 1.88 -28.36 7.64
C CYS A 123 2.32 -27.06 8.33
N ALA A 124 1.38 -26.33 8.95
CA ALA A 124 1.68 -25.11 9.69
C ALA A 124 2.60 -25.38 10.90
N ALA A 125 2.28 -26.39 11.69
CA ALA A 125 3.08 -26.79 12.85
C ALA A 125 4.50 -27.20 12.46
N THR A 126 4.63 -27.98 11.38
CA THR A 126 5.95 -28.42 10.90
C THR A 126 6.74 -27.27 10.30
N ALA A 127 6.10 -26.36 9.54
CA ALA A 127 6.76 -25.14 9.03
C ALA A 127 7.35 -24.29 10.14
N GLY A 128 6.66 -24.17 11.30
CA GLY A 128 7.19 -23.51 12.49
C GLY A 128 8.46 -24.12 13.08
N GLY A 129 8.80 -25.36 12.70
CA GLY A 129 10.05 -26.03 13.04
C GLY A 129 11.27 -25.59 12.20
N TYR A 130 11.04 -24.90 11.07
CA TYR A 130 12.11 -24.35 10.23
C TYR A 130 12.64 -23.05 10.82
N ARG A 131 13.70 -23.14 11.60
CA ARG A 131 14.26 -21.99 12.35
C ARG A 131 15.19 -21.10 11.53
N GLY A 132 15.30 -21.35 10.24
CA GLY A 132 16.15 -20.62 9.31
C GLY A 132 16.93 -21.56 8.39
N GLU A 133 17.73 -20.96 7.53
CA GLU A 133 18.51 -21.67 6.51
C GLU A 133 19.46 -22.72 7.13
N LEU A 134 19.66 -23.82 6.42
CA LEU A 134 20.62 -24.86 6.82
C LEU A 134 22.03 -24.29 6.85
N LEU A 135 22.67 -24.33 8.04
CA LEU A 135 24.05 -23.92 8.26
C LEU A 135 24.37 -22.56 7.63
N PRO A 136 23.78 -21.45 8.08
CA PRO A 136 23.90 -20.12 7.45
C PRO A 136 25.34 -19.62 7.41
N ASP A 137 26.20 -20.04 8.36
CA ASP A 137 27.63 -19.65 8.40
C ASP A 137 28.48 -20.38 7.35
N GLU A 138 28.00 -21.51 6.82
CA GLU A 138 28.65 -22.30 5.77
C GLU A 138 28.04 -22.06 4.38
N ARG A 139 27.59 -20.86 4.10
CA ARG A 139 26.88 -20.50 2.86
C ARG A 139 27.64 -20.86 1.57
N TYR A 140 28.96 -20.83 1.62
CA TYR A 140 29.84 -21.12 0.47
C TYR A 140 30.34 -22.56 0.39
N GLU A 141 29.99 -23.43 1.34
CA GLU A 141 30.38 -24.84 1.32
C GLU A 141 29.43 -25.62 0.38
N ASP A 142 29.97 -26.13 -0.73
CA ASP A 142 29.21 -26.80 -1.80
C ASP A 142 28.46 -28.04 -1.32
N TRP A 143 29.05 -28.79 -0.38
CA TRP A 143 28.45 -30.02 0.15
C TRP A 143 27.10 -29.81 0.88
N ALA A 144 26.81 -28.61 1.34
CA ALA A 144 25.53 -28.27 2.00
C ALA A 144 24.51 -27.65 1.02
N ARG A 145 24.93 -27.25 -0.18
CA ARG A 145 24.14 -26.43 -1.10
C ARG A 145 22.85 -27.13 -1.55
N GLU A 146 22.95 -28.37 -2.00
CA GLU A 146 21.80 -29.14 -2.47
C GLU A 146 20.80 -29.36 -1.33
N ARG A 147 21.29 -29.79 -0.17
CA ARG A 147 20.46 -30.06 1.00
C ARG A 147 19.76 -28.79 1.51
N ARG A 148 20.46 -27.67 1.46
CA ARG A 148 19.91 -26.35 1.84
C ARG A 148 18.75 -25.98 0.92
N ARG A 149 18.93 -26.14 -0.39
CA ARG A 149 17.89 -25.89 -1.39
C ARG A 149 16.67 -26.79 -1.17
N ASP A 150 16.87 -28.08 -0.91
CA ASP A 150 15.77 -29.03 -0.75
C ASP A 150 14.95 -28.76 0.53
N LEU A 151 15.62 -28.45 1.65
CA LEU A 151 14.95 -28.08 2.91
C LEU A 151 14.18 -26.76 2.77
N ARG A 152 14.73 -25.77 2.06
CA ARG A 152 14.03 -24.53 1.78
C ARG A 152 12.82 -24.76 0.87
N ALA A 153 12.96 -25.60 -0.16
CA ALA A 153 11.85 -25.97 -1.02
C ALA A 153 10.72 -26.67 -0.26
N LEU A 154 11.07 -27.61 0.63
CA LEU A 154 10.12 -28.27 1.50
C LEU A 154 9.40 -27.26 2.45
N TYR A 155 10.14 -26.34 3.03
CA TYR A 155 9.58 -25.27 3.87
C TYR A 155 8.53 -24.44 3.11
N LEU A 156 8.86 -23.97 1.89
CA LEU A 156 7.94 -23.22 1.07
C LEU A 156 6.69 -24.03 0.67
N GLN A 157 6.85 -25.33 0.39
CA GLN A 157 5.70 -26.19 0.12
C GLN A 157 4.77 -26.34 1.34
N LEU A 158 5.34 -26.48 2.54
CA LEU A 158 4.58 -26.52 3.78
C LEU A 158 3.81 -25.22 4.02
N LEU A 159 4.47 -24.06 3.83
CA LEU A 159 3.83 -22.75 3.95
C LEU A 159 2.66 -22.59 2.97
N ARG A 160 2.86 -22.95 1.69
CA ARG A 160 1.80 -22.89 0.66
C ARG A 160 0.63 -23.83 1.03
N ARG A 161 0.93 -25.04 1.49
CA ARG A 161 -0.11 -26.00 1.87
C ARG A 161 -0.87 -25.56 3.12
N ALA A 162 -0.20 -24.87 4.02
CA ALA A 162 -0.77 -24.31 5.24
C ALA A 162 -1.56 -22.99 4.99
N GLY A 163 -1.49 -22.42 3.78
CA GLY A 163 -2.13 -21.11 3.50
C GLY A 163 -1.43 -19.92 4.13
N LEU A 164 -0.17 -20.08 4.55
CA LEU A 164 0.63 -19.03 5.20
C LEU A 164 1.28 -18.11 4.14
N TRP A 165 0.44 -17.48 3.32
CA TRP A 165 0.85 -16.76 2.12
C TRP A 165 1.74 -15.55 2.39
N GLU A 166 1.54 -14.85 3.51
CA GLU A 166 2.40 -13.72 3.91
C GLU A 166 3.84 -14.17 4.15
N GLN A 167 4.02 -15.36 4.75
CA GLN A 167 5.34 -15.93 4.96
C GLN A 167 5.96 -16.41 3.64
N VAL A 168 5.16 -16.95 2.72
CA VAL A 168 5.65 -17.32 1.37
C VAL A 168 6.19 -16.09 0.65
N VAL A 169 5.45 -14.98 0.65
CA VAL A 169 5.86 -13.72 0.00
C VAL A 169 7.09 -13.11 0.67
N ALA A 170 7.23 -13.23 2.00
CA ALA A 170 8.42 -12.76 2.72
C ALA A 170 9.69 -13.54 2.30
N GLU A 171 9.56 -14.84 2.06
CA GLU A 171 10.66 -15.72 1.61
C GLU A 171 10.93 -15.64 0.10
N GLU A 172 9.88 -15.49 -0.70
CA GLU A 172 9.89 -15.46 -2.16
C GLU A 172 9.03 -14.28 -2.67
N PRO A 173 9.57 -13.05 -2.69
CA PRO A 173 8.80 -11.85 -3.09
C PRO A 173 8.27 -11.89 -4.54
N THR A 174 8.73 -12.82 -5.36
CA THR A 174 8.29 -13.00 -6.75
C THR A 174 7.33 -14.18 -6.94
N ASP A 175 6.83 -14.79 -5.85
CA ASP A 175 5.86 -15.90 -5.91
C ASP A 175 4.45 -15.36 -6.28
N GLU A 176 4.17 -15.27 -7.58
CA GLU A 176 2.88 -14.79 -8.07
C GLU A 176 1.66 -15.56 -7.51
N PRO A 177 1.67 -16.91 -7.42
CA PRO A 177 0.58 -17.65 -6.80
C PRO A 177 0.28 -17.21 -5.36
N ALA A 178 1.30 -16.93 -4.56
CA ALA A 178 1.12 -16.47 -3.18
C ALA A 178 0.53 -15.04 -3.15
N HIS A 179 1.03 -14.14 -3.99
CA HIS A 179 0.45 -12.81 -4.14
C HIS A 179 -1.02 -12.86 -4.57
N ARG A 180 -1.38 -13.70 -5.54
CA ARG A 180 -2.78 -13.88 -5.95
C ARG A 180 -3.66 -14.43 -4.82
N ALA A 181 -3.15 -15.37 -4.04
CA ALA A 181 -3.89 -15.89 -2.89
C ALA A 181 -4.17 -14.79 -1.85
N LEU A 182 -3.18 -13.95 -1.54
CA LEU A 182 -3.35 -12.78 -0.65
C LEU A 182 -4.32 -11.75 -1.25
N MET A 183 -4.21 -11.44 -2.53
CA MET A 183 -5.12 -10.53 -3.21
C MET A 183 -6.59 -11.00 -3.09
N ARG A 184 -6.85 -12.30 -3.33
CA ARG A 184 -8.20 -12.89 -3.17
C ARG A 184 -8.67 -12.82 -1.72
N MET A 185 -7.81 -13.21 -0.78
CA MET A 185 -8.15 -13.18 0.65
C MET A 185 -8.51 -11.77 1.12
N TYR A 186 -7.76 -10.75 0.71
CA TYR A 186 -8.07 -9.37 1.03
C TYR A 186 -9.34 -8.87 0.33
N ALA A 187 -9.54 -9.23 -0.94
CA ALA A 187 -10.75 -8.88 -1.68
C ALA A 187 -12.01 -9.51 -1.06
N ASP A 188 -11.95 -10.80 -0.68
CA ASP A 188 -13.05 -11.53 -0.02
C ASP A 188 -13.36 -10.95 1.38
N ALA A 189 -12.36 -10.40 2.06
CA ALA A 189 -12.52 -9.70 3.33
C ALA A 189 -13.00 -8.24 3.15
N GLY A 190 -13.26 -7.78 1.91
CA GLY A 190 -13.61 -6.39 1.62
C GLY A 190 -12.45 -5.39 1.71
N ASN A 191 -11.25 -5.85 2.03
CA ASN A 191 -10.05 -5.01 2.11
C ASN A 191 -9.34 -4.90 0.75
N ARG A 192 -9.94 -4.11 -0.10
CA ARG A 192 -9.53 -3.92 -1.47
C ARG A 192 -8.20 -3.21 -1.62
N SER A 193 -7.96 -2.20 -0.77
CA SER A 193 -6.68 -1.48 -0.75
C SER A 193 -5.51 -2.43 -0.53
N ALA A 194 -5.63 -3.37 0.43
CA ALA A 194 -4.61 -4.37 0.66
C ALA A 194 -4.42 -5.32 -0.54
N ALA A 195 -5.51 -5.67 -1.25
CA ALA A 195 -5.43 -6.49 -2.46
C ALA A 195 -4.66 -5.78 -3.60
N LEU A 196 -4.93 -4.50 -3.82
CA LEU A 196 -4.23 -3.69 -4.82
C LEU A 196 -2.76 -3.43 -4.44
N GLU A 197 -2.50 -3.15 -3.16
CA GLU A 197 -1.16 -2.99 -2.62
C GLU A 197 -0.31 -4.25 -2.85
N GLN A 198 -0.91 -5.44 -2.66
CA GLN A 198 -0.23 -6.71 -2.87
C GLN A 198 0.19 -6.92 -4.33
N TYR A 199 -0.62 -6.47 -5.29
CA TYR A 199 -0.22 -6.44 -6.71
C TYR A 199 0.96 -5.50 -6.96
N HIS A 200 0.96 -4.31 -6.36
CA HIS A 200 2.06 -3.36 -6.54
C HIS A 200 3.37 -3.90 -5.98
N ARG A 201 3.36 -4.55 -4.82
CA ARG A 201 4.54 -5.22 -4.24
C ARG A 201 5.11 -6.29 -5.18
N LEU A 202 4.24 -7.13 -5.75
CA LEU A 202 4.65 -8.12 -6.74
C LEU A 202 5.28 -7.45 -7.97
N ARG A 203 4.63 -6.43 -8.52
CA ARG A 203 5.11 -5.70 -9.70
C ARG A 203 6.50 -5.10 -9.46
N GLU A 204 6.75 -4.53 -8.30
CA GLU A 204 8.06 -4.00 -7.91
C GLU A 204 9.10 -5.11 -7.80
N ALA A 205 8.77 -6.23 -7.16
CA ALA A 205 9.68 -7.37 -7.05
C ALA A 205 10.05 -7.96 -8.42
N LEU A 206 9.09 -8.08 -9.34
CA LEU A 206 9.30 -8.58 -10.69
C LEU A 206 10.07 -7.57 -11.56
N ALA A 207 9.82 -6.27 -11.40
CA ALA A 207 10.52 -5.23 -12.16
C ALA A 207 12.03 -5.26 -11.91
N GLY A 208 12.49 -5.59 -10.71
CA GLY A 208 13.89 -5.82 -10.38
C GLY A 208 14.56 -6.95 -11.18
N LEU A 209 13.76 -7.86 -11.75
CA LEU A 209 14.21 -8.96 -12.62
C LEU A 209 13.91 -8.72 -14.11
N GLY A 210 13.36 -7.55 -14.48
CA GLY A 210 12.92 -7.26 -15.85
C GLY A 210 11.65 -8.02 -16.28
N LEU A 211 10.88 -8.53 -15.32
CA LEU A 211 9.66 -9.32 -15.57
C LEU A 211 8.40 -8.48 -15.28
N GLN A 212 7.27 -8.94 -15.84
CA GLN A 212 5.93 -8.39 -15.59
C GLN A 212 5.05 -9.47 -14.97
N PRO A 213 4.03 -9.09 -14.16
CA PRO A 213 3.03 -10.02 -13.68
C PRO A 213 2.33 -10.76 -14.84
N THR A 214 1.98 -12.02 -14.62
CA THR A 214 1.23 -12.82 -15.60
C THR A 214 -0.16 -12.23 -15.86
N GLU A 215 -0.75 -12.58 -17.01
CA GLU A 215 -2.10 -12.13 -17.38
C GLU A 215 -3.16 -12.52 -16.33
N GLU A 216 -3.01 -13.69 -15.69
CA GLU A 216 -3.91 -14.11 -14.60
C GLU A 216 -3.84 -13.14 -13.39
N THR A 217 -2.65 -12.71 -13.02
CA THR A 217 -2.44 -11.76 -11.93
C THR A 217 -2.93 -10.37 -12.31
N GLN A 218 -2.71 -9.94 -13.55
CA GLN A 218 -3.22 -8.68 -14.08
C GLN A 218 -4.75 -8.68 -14.18
N ALA A 219 -5.37 -9.81 -14.54
CA ALA A 219 -6.82 -9.96 -14.58
C ALA A 219 -7.43 -9.81 -13.17
N LEU A 220 -6.84 -10.49 -12.18
CA LEU A 220 -7.27 -10.37 -10.78
C LEU A 220 -7.11 -8.93 -10.25
N TYR A 221 -6.03 -8.24 -10.62
CA TYR A 221 -5.85 -6.83 -10.30
C TYR A 221 -6.96 -5.97 -10.92
N ARG A 222 -7.27 -6.17 -12.20
CA ARG A 222 -8.36 -5.45 -12.88
C ARG A 222 -9.71 -5.73 -12.21
N GLU A 223 -10.03 -6.98 -11.92
CA GLU A 223 -11.25 -7.37 -11.21
C GLU A 223 -11.30 -6.69 -9.83
N SER A 224 -10.23 -6.76 -9.07
CA SER A 224 -10.10 -6.07 -7.79
C SER A 224 -10.17 -4.54 -7.94
N ALA A 225 -9.72 -3.93 -9.00
CA ALA A 225 -9.80 -2.50 -9.24
C ALA A 225 -11.19 -2.03 -9.74
N HIS A 226 -12.03 -2.89 -10.28
CA HIS A 226 -13.29 -2.52 -10.94
C HIS A 226 -14.57 -2.74 -10.12
N ALA A 227 -14.51 -3.41 -8.96
CA ALA A 227 -15.67 -3.46 -8.08
C ALA A 227 -15.68 -2.18 -7.20
N PRO A 228 -16.53 -1.18 -7.39
CA PRO A 228 -16.56 0.03 -6.57
C PRO A 228 -16.93 -0.31 -5.13
N PRO A 229 -16.50 0.49 -4.12
CA PRO A 229 -17.11 0.45 -2.79
C PRO A 229 -18.63 0.54 -2.95
N ALA A 230 -19.39 0.13 -1.94
CA ALA A 230 -20.86 0.09 -2.02
C ALA A 230 -21.43 1.49 -2.35
N ALA A 231 -21.30 1.86 -3.61
CA ALA A 231 -21.80 3.10 -4.16
C ALA A 231 -23.23 2.88 -4.63
N SER A 232 -24.10 3.85 -4.35
CA SER A 232 -25.44 3.87 -4.95
C SER A 232 -25.30 3.97 -6.47
N PRO A 233 -26.30 3.56 -7.23
CA PRO A 233 -26.36 3.91 -8.65
C PRO A 233 -26.23 5.44 -8.83
N ILE A 234 -25.66 5.87 -9.95
CA ILE A 234 -25.67 7.29 -10.30
C ILE A 234 -27.12 7.71 -10.51
N SER A 235 -27.53 8.74 -9.78
CA SER A 235 -28.89 9.29 -9.79
C SER A 235 -28.85 10.72 -10.32
N TYR A 236 -30.02 11.27 -10.61
CA TYR A 236 -30.15 12.64 -11.12
C TYR A 236 -31.14 13.43 -10.28
N VAL A 237 -30.84 14.69 -10.03
CA VAL A 237 -31.76 15.66 -9.45
C VAL A 237 -31.93 16.84 -10.41
N GLU A 238 -33.16 17.28 -10.61
CA GLU A 238 -33.45 18.45 -11.42
C GLU A 238 -33.35 19.73 -10.58
N THR A 239 -32.63 20.73 -11.10
CA THR A 239 -32.54 22.06 -10.50
C THR A 239 -32.30 23.12 -11.56
N GLY A 240 -33.08 24.19 -11.53
CA GLY A 240 -32.96 25.28 -12.52
C GLY A 240 -33.09 24.83 -13.98
N GLY A 241 -33.88 23.79 -14.27
CA GLY A 241 -34.11 23.25 -15.61
C GLY A 241 -32.97 22.40 -16.18
N VAL A 242 -32.06 21.92 -15.33
CA VAL A 242 -30.99 20.99 -15.67
C VAL A 242 -30.95 19.79 -14.72
N ASN A 243 -30.49 18.64 -15.21
CA ASN A 243 -30.28 17.44 -14.42
C ASN A 243 -28.84 17.40 -13.94
N ILE A 244 -28.64 17.29 -12.64
CA ILE A 244 -27.37 17.13 -11.99
C ILE A 244 -27.19 15.67 -11.60
N ALA A 245 -26.16 15.03 -12.15
CA ALA A 245 -25.77 13.67 -11.81
C ALA A 245 -25.07 13.66 -10.45
N TYR A 246 -25.52 12.79 -9.53
CA TYR A 246 -24.91 12.61 -8.22
C TYR A 246 -24.83 11.15 -7.83
N GLN A 247 -23.97 10.87 -6.85
CA GLN A 247 -23.80 9.53 -6.30
C GLN A 247 -23.47 9.62 -4.81
N VAL A 248 -24.06 8.73 -4.03
CA VAL A 248 -23.73 8.51 -2.62
C VAL A 248 -22.89 7.26 -2.51
N VAL A 249 -21.74 7.36 -1.86
CA VAL A 249 -20.88 6.22 -1.53
C VAL A 249 -21.01 6.01 -0.04
N GLU A 250 -21.61 4.88 0.34
CA GLU A 250 -21.83 4.54 1.73
C GLU A 250 -20.51 4.36 2.49
N GLY A 251 -20.50 4.72 3.77
CA GLY A 251 -19.29 4.72 4.57
C GLY A 251 -19.54 5.00 6.04
N GLY A 252 -18.58 5.63 6.71
CA GLY A 252 -18.65 6.01 8.12
C GLY A 252 -19.79 6.96 8.47
N PRO A 253 -19.91 7.34 9.74
CA PRO A 253 -21.08 8.06 10.24
C PRO A 253 -21.18 9.53 9.83
N ALA A 254 -20.07 10.16 9.45
CA ALA A 254 -20.07 11.55 9.03
C ALA A 254 -20.55 11.71 7.58
N ASP A 255 -21.29 12.78 7.27
CA ASP A 255 -21.63 13.12 5.89
C ASP A 255 -20.61 14.10 5.31
N LEU A 256 -20.05 13.79 4.13
CA LEU A 256 -19.06 14.60 3.44
C LEU A 256 -19.50 14.88 2.00
N LEU A 257 -19.79 16.14 1.69
CA LEU A 257 -20.03 16.59 0.30
C LEU A 257 -18.71 16.94 -0.36
N MET A 258 -18.38 16.29 -1.46
CA MET A 258 -17.23 16.63 -2.28
C MET A 258 -17.67 17.51 -3.46
N ILE A 259 -17.21 18.74 -3.47
CA ILE A 259 -17.35 19.66 -4.60
C ILE A 259 -16.12 19.52 -5.49
N PRO A 260 -16.27 18.96 -6.71
CA PRO A 260 -15.13 18.60 -7.55
C PRO A 260 -14.44 19.83 -8.15
N GLY A 261 -13.21 19.62 -8.59
CA GLY A 261 -12.42 20.61 -9.32
C GLY A 261 -13.04 20.99 -10.68
N TRP A 262 -12.22 21.53 -11.57
CA TRP A 262 -12.66 22.08 -12.85
C TRP A 262 -13.53 21.14 -13.69
N ILE A 263 -13.08 19.89 -13.84
CA ILE A 263 -13.77 18.84 -14.60
C ILE A 263 -14.04 17.65 -13.67
N SER A 264 -15.21 17.05 -13.84
CA SER A 264 -15.59 15.82 -13.12
C SER A 264 -16.29 14.83 -14.06
N HIS A 265 -16.28 13.55 -13.67
CA HIS A 265 -17.01 12.50 -14.35
C HIS A 265 -17.24 11.30 -13.42
N LEU A 266 -18.39 11.25 -12.78
CA LEU A 266 -18.73 10.27 -11.73
C LEU A 266 -18.45 8.80 -12.09
N ALA A 267 -18.72 8.39 -13.33
CA ALA A 267 -18.51 7.01 -13.75
C ALA A 267 -17.03 6.68 -13.98
N LEU A 268 -16.27 7.60 -14.60
CA LEU A 268 -14.86 7.37 -14.93
C LEU A 268 -13.93 7.46 -13.73
N ASP A 269 -14.35 8.11 -12.66
CA ASP A 269 -13.60 8.09 -11.41
C ASP A 269 -13.36 6.65 -10.94
N TRP A 270 -14.34 5.75 -11.12
CA TRP A 270 -14.21 4.35 -10.76
C TRP A 270 -13.24 3.53 -11.62
N GLU A 271 -12.81 4.05 -12.75
CA GLU A 271 -11.79 3.46 -13.61
C GLU A 271 -10.36 3.88 -13.20
N GLU A 272 -10.24 4.83 -12.25
CA GLU A 272 -8.96 5.30 -11.76
C GLU A 272 -8.58 4.63 -10.43
N PRO A 273 -7.56 3.74 -10.39
CA PRO A 273 -7.21 2.99 -9.18
C PRO A 273 -6.80 3.87 -7.99
N TYR A 274 -6.16 5.02 -8.24
CA TYR A 274 -5.79 5.95 -7.17
C TYR A 274 -7.01 6.62 -6.56
N TRP A 275 -8.01 6.99 -7.40
CA TRP A 275 -9.29 7.48 -6.94
C TRP A 275 -10.03 6.45 -6.08
N VAL A 276 -10.11 5.18 -6.54
CA VAL A 276 -10.78 4.11 -5.79
C VAL A 276 -10.19 3.96 -4.39
N ARG A 277 -8.86 3.90 -4.29
CA ARG A 277 -8.15 3.82 -3.01
C ARG A 277 -8.43 5.04 -2.11
N TRP A 278 -8.37 6.22 -2.68
CA TRP A 278 -8.69 7.46 -1.96
C TRP A 278 -10.15 7.44 -1.47
N CYS A 279 -11.09 7.04 -2.31
CA CYS A 279 -12.50 6.94 -1.97
C CYS A 279 -12.74 5.92 -0.82
N GLU A 280 -12.11 4.74 -0.88
CA GLU A 280 -12.16 3.75 0.20
C GLU A 280 -11.63 4.32 1.53
N ARG A 281 -10.56 5.08 1.46
CA ARG A 281 -9.97 5.71 2.65
C ARG A 281 -10.88 6.78 3.24
N MET A 282 -11.52 7.58 2.41
CA MET A 282 -12.49 8.58 2.84
C MET A 282 -13.75 7.95 3.40
N THR A 283 -14.25 6.88 2.76
CA THR A 283 -15.46 6.19 3.20
C THR A 283 -15.27 5.34 4.45
N ALA A 284 -14.04 5.11 4.90
CA ALA A 284 -13.78 4.50 6.18
C ALA A 284 -14.36 5.30 7.37
N PHE A 285 -14.47 6.63 7.26
CA PHE A 285 -14.97 7.51 8.33
C PHE A 285 -16.17 8.36 7.93
N ALA A 286 -16.46 8.53 6.63
CA ALA A 286 -17.55 9.37 6.15
C ALA A 286 -18.36 8.70 5.03
N ARG A 287 -19.65 9.01 4.93
CA ARG A 287 -20.48 8.76 3.76
C ARG A 287 -20.20 9.89 2.75
N LEU A 288 -19.72 9.54 1.55
CA LEU A 288 -19.29 10.52 0.54
C LEU A 288 -20.41 10.85 -0.43
N ILE A 289 -20.87 12.09 -0.46
CA ILE A 289 -21.81 12.64 -1.43
C ILE A 289 -21.00 13.36 -2.49
N ARG A 290 -21.17 12.99 -3.75
CA ARG A 290 -20.43 13.57 -4.86
C ARG A 290 -21.33 13.80 -6.07
N PHE A 291 -21.00 14.76 -6.92
CA PHE A 291 -21.79 15.11 -8.09
C PHE A 291 -20.93 15.65 -9.22
N ASP A 292 -21.42 15.53 -10.44
CA ASP A 292 -20.86 16.24 -11.59
C ASP A 292 -21.46 17.64 -11.65
N LYS A 293 -20.62 18.67 -11.66
CA LYS A 293 -21.12 20.03 -11.83
C LYS A 293 -21.80 20.18 -13.19
N ARG A 294 -22.81 21.07 -13.27
CA ARG A 294 -23.43 21.42 -14.56
C ARG A 294 -22.36 21.76 -15.60
N GLY A 295 -22.51 21.24 -16.80
CA GLY A 295 -21.53 21.39 -17.89
C GLY A 295 -20.40 20.37 -17.91
N THR A 296 -20.31 19.47 -16.93
CA THR A 296 -19.28 18.42 -16.85
C THR A 296 -19.88 17.02 -16.70
N GLY A 297 -19.10 16.01 -17.02
CA GLY A 297 -19.41 14.60 -16.80
C GLY A 297 -20.78 14.19 -17.33
N LEU A 298 -21.58 13.63 -16.44
CA LEU A 298 -22.92 13.12 -16.73
C LEU A 298 -24.05 14.13 -16.48
N SER A 299 -23.73 15.31 -15.91
CA SER A 299 -24.72 16.39 -15.73
C SER A 299 -25.00 17.12 -17.03
N ASP A 300 -26.20 17.71 -17.12
CA ASP A 300 -26.61 18.48 -18.28
C ASP A 300 -25.65 19.64 -18.57
N ARG A 301 -25.55 19.99 -19.86
CA ARG A 301 -24.69 21.05 -20.38
C ARG A 301 -25.53 22.21 -20.84
N PRO A 302 -25.94 23.14 -19.95
CA PRO A 302 -26.76 24.26 -20.30
C PRO A 302 -26.01 25.23 -21.22
N ALA A 303 -26.75 25.98 -22.00
CA ALA A 303 -26.19 27.05 -22.81
C ALA A 303 -25.80 28.25 -21.93
N GLY A 304 -24.63 28.83 -22.18
CA GLY A 304 -24.14 30.02 -21.49
C GLY A 304 -23.26 29.72 -20.28
N LEU A 305 -22.79 30.80 -19.63
CA LEU A 305 -22.00 30.76 -18.41
C LEU A 305 -22.96 30.83 -17.21
N GLN A 306 -22.76 29.95 -16.24
CA GLN A 306 -23.55 29.94 -15.03
C GLN A 306 -22.82 30.71 -13.92
N SER A 307 -23.59 31.39 -13.08
CA SER A 307 -23.05 32.06 -11.90
C SER A 307 -22.60 31.05 -10.81
N LEU A 308 -21.83 31.53 -9.83
CA LEU A 308 -21.45 30.71 -8.72
C LEU A 308 -22.65 30.32 -7.85
N GLU A 309 -23.64 31.23 -7.76
CA GLU A 309 -24.90 31.04 -7.03
C GLU A 309 -25.77 29.95 -7.70
N GLU A 310 -25.91 29.93 -9.03
CA GLU A 310 -26.61 28.85 -9.74
C GLU A 310 -25.97 27.47 -9.51
N ARG A 311 -24.66 27.44 -9.39
CA ARG A 311 -23.91 26.21 -9.08
C ARG A 311 -24.02 25.80 -7.60
N MET A 312 -24.25 26.77 -6.72
CA MET A 312 -24.54 26.49 -5.31
C MET A 312 -25.91 25.83 -5.14
N GLU A 313 -26.91 26.26 -5.92
CA GLU A 313 -28.24 25.63 -5.95
C GLU A 313 -28.15 24.16 -6.38
N ASP A 314 -27.19 23.78 -7.26
CA ASP A 314 -26.92 22.38 -7.58
C ASP A 314 -26.47 21.57 -6.36
N ALA A 315 -25.57 22.14 -5.57
CA ALA A 315 -25.08 21.48 -4.35
C ALA A 315 -26.21 21.31 -3.32
N HIS A 316 -27.08 22.30 -3.17
CA HIS A 316 -28.29 22.20 -2.32
C HIS A 316 -29.22 21.10 -2.79
N ALA A 317 -29.56 21.08 -4.09
CA ALA A 317 -30.44 20.06 -4.66
C ALA A 317 -29.88 18.63 -4.47
N VAL A 318 -28.55 18.47 -4.60
CA VAL A 318 -27.87 17.20 -4.36
C VAL A 318 -27.97 16.79 -2.89
N LEU A 319 -27.74 17.71 -1.93
CA LEU A 319 -27.87 17.43 -0.51
C LEU A 319 -29.30 17.02 -0.13
N ASP A 320 -30.29 17.74 -0.64
CA ASP A 320 -31.70 17.43 -0.40
C ASP A 320 -32.08 16.05 -0.98
N ALA A 321 -31.62 15.73 -2.19
CA ALA A 321 -31.84 14.44 -2.83
C ALA A 321 -31.10 13.28 -2.10
N ALA A 322 -29.96 13.58 -1.47
CA ALA A 322 -29.22 12.62 -0.63
C ALA A 322 -29.80 12.50 0.80
N GLY A 323 -30.81 13.32 1.15
CA GLY A 323 -31.44 13.30 2.48
C GLY A 323 -30.53 13.84 3.59
N VAL A 324 -29.72 14.86 3.30
CA VAL A 324 -28.71 15.40 4.22
C VAL A 324 -29.04 16.85 4.57
N ASP A 325 -29.27 17.12 5.84
CA ASP A 325 -29.54 18.46 6.37
C ASP A 325 -28.26 19.26 6.59
N ARG A 326 -27.24 18.64 7.18
CA ARG A 326 -25.96 19.27 7.50
C ARG A 326 -24.80 18.38 7.11
N VAL A 327 -23.73 18.94 6.59
CA VAL A 327 -22.65 18.20 5.95
C VAL A 327 -21.28 18.87 6.16
N HIS A 328 -20.21 18.07 6.24
CA HIS A 328 -18.86 18.57 6.02
C HIS A 328 -18.67 18.80 4.53
N VAL A 329 -18.06 19.89 4.12
CA VAL A 329 -17.89 20.27 2.71
C VAL A 329 -16.41 20.21 2.34
N LEU A 330 -16.04 19.38 1.37
CA LEU A 330 -14.71 19.33 0.77
C LEU A 330 -14.74 20.00 -0.60
N GLY A 331 -14.12 21.17 -0.72
CA GLY A 331 -13.91 21.86 -1.99
C GLY A 331 -12.50 21.63 -2.54
N TRP A 332 -12.41 21.00 -3.71
CA TRP A 332 -11.15 20.75 -4.37
C TRP A 332 -10.91 21.70 -5.53
N SER A 333 -9.73 22.34 -5.60
CA SER A 333 -9.33 23.17 -6.73
C SER A 333 -10.37 24.26 -7.02
N GLU A 334 -10.93 24.29 -8.22
CA GLU A 334 -11.99 25.23 -8.63
C GLU A 334 -13.32 25.01 -7.89
N GLY A 335 -13.52 23.85 -7.26
CA GLY A 335 -14.64 23.62 -6.36
C GLY A 335 -14.55 24.41 -5.03
N GLY A 336 -13.37 24.89 -4.65
CA GLY A 336 -13.16 25.64 -3.42
C GLY A 336 -13.99 26.93 -3.30
N PRO A 337 -14.00 27.84 -4.28
CA PRO A 337 -14.86 29.04 -4.24
C PRO A 337 -16.35 28.74 -4.08
N LEU A 338 -16.84 27.66 -4.68
CA LEU A 338 -18.22 27.21 -4.49
C LEU A 338 -18.46 26.73 -3.05
N ALA A 339 -17.50 25.98 -2.50
CA ALA A 339 -17.54 25.54 -1.10
C ALA A 339 -17.48 26.74 -0.12
N MET A 340 -16.66 27.74 -0.43
CA MET A 340 -16.60 28.98 0.36
C MET A 340 -17.93 29.74 0.32
N LEU A 341 -18.56 29.86 -0.87
CA LEU A 341 -19.87 30.51 -1.00
C LEU A 341 -20.91 29.76 -0.17
N LEU A 342 -20.99 28.44 -0.29
CA LEU A 342 -21.93 27.64 0.47
C LEU A 342 -21.75 27.82 1.99
N ALA A 343 -20.49 27.76 2.49
CA ALA A 343 -20.19 27.93 3.90
C ALA A 343 -20.47 29.35 4.42
N ALA A 344 -20.26 30.37 3.59
CA ALA A 344 -20.52 31.77 3.96
C ALA A 344 -22.01 32.14 3.96
N THR A 345 -22.79 31.57 3.01
CA THR A 345 -24.21 31.95 2.84
C THR A 345 -25.17 31.01 3.55
N HIS A 346 -24.78 29.75 3.78
CA HIS A 346 -25.61 28.72 4.40
C HIS A 346 -24.87 27.98 5.53
N PRO A 347 -24.38 28.70 6.55
CA PRO A 347 -23.64 28.07 7.67
C PRO A 347 -24.49 27.05 8.45
N GLU A 348 -25.83 27.15 8.39
CA GLU A 348 -26.75 26.17 8.97
C GLU A 348 -26.70 24.80 8.29
N ARG A 349 -26.28 24.74 7.01
CA ARG A 349 -26.14 23.49 6.23
C ARG A 349 -24.73 22.91 6.31
N VAL A 350 -23.73 23.69 6.76
CA VAL A 350 -22.31 23.30 6.75
C VAL A 350 -21.81 23.07 8.16
N LEU A 351 -21.30 21.85 8.44
CA LEU A 351 -20.65 21.48 9.71
C LEU A 351 -19.21 21.98 9.78
N SER A 352 -18.50 21.85 8.68
CA SER A 352 -17.14 22.37 8.48
C SER A 352 -16.79 22.52 7.00
N LEU A 353 -15.78 23.32 6.74
CA LEU A 353 -15.24 23.54 5.39
C LEU A 353 -13.83 22.98 5.29
N ILE A 354 -13.59 22.16 4.27
CA ILE A 354 -12.28 21.58 3.95
C ILE A 354 -11.92 22.05 2.53
N LEU A 355 -10.76 22.65 2.38
CA LEU A 355 -10.31 23.21 1.10
C LEU A 355 -8.96 22.59 0.73
N TYR A 356 -8.87 21.99 -0.46
CA TYR A 356 -7.63 21.42 -0.95
C TYR A 356 -7.22 22.00 -2.30
N GLY A 357 -5.97 22.47 -2.40
CA GLY A 357 -5.35 22.92 -3.66
C GLY A 357 -6.13 24.04 -4.35
N THR A 358 -6.77 24.92 -3.58
CA THR A 358 -7.66 25.98 -4.08
C THR A 358 -7.17 27.38 -3.77
N GLN A 359 -7.86 28.36 -4.31
CA GLN A 359 -7.60 29.78 -4.11
C GLN A 359 -8.89 30.59 -4.16
N ALA A 360 -8.93 31.70 -3.42
CA ALA A 360 -10.11 32.56 -3.36
C ALA A 360 -10.28 33.43 -4.62
N CYS A 361 -9.21 33.69 -5.37
CA CYS A 361 -9.25 34.44 -6.63
C CYS A 361 -8.25 33.82 -7.62
N PHE A 362 -8.69 33.55 -8.86
CA PHE A 362 -7.82 32.95 -9.88
C PHE A 362 -7.01 33.99 -10.66
N ARG A 363 -7.28 35.27 -10.46
CA ARG A 363 -6.53 36.37 -11.06
C ARG A 363 -5.53 36.94 -10.09
N ARG A 364 -4.34 37.29 -10.60
CA ARG A 364 -3.39 38.07 -9.83
C ARG A 364 -3.91 39.50 -9.68
N GLU A 365 -3.96 39.95 -8.45
CA GLU A 365 -4.34 41.30 -8.09
C GLU A 365 -3.19 41.94 -7.23
N PRO A 366 -3.14 43.27 -7.09
CA PRO A 366 -2.08 43.92 -6.30
C PRO A 366 -1.99 43.42 -4.84
N ASP A 367 -3.11 43.07 -4.27
CA ASP A 367 -3.28 42.54 -2.91
C ASP A 367 -3.40 41.01 -2.88
N TYR A 368 -3.29 40.33 -4.05
CA TYR A 368 -3.41 38.88 -4.17
C TYR A 368 -2.44 38.33 -5.21
N PRO A 369 -1.15 38.13 -4.84
CA PRO A 369 -0.09 37.82 -5.81
C PRO A 369 -0.10 36.35 -6.31
N TRP A 370 -0.90 35.46 -5.73
CA TRP A 370 -0.92 34.01 -6.01
C TRP A 370 -1.75 33.64 -7.23
N GLY A 371 -2.69 34.46 -7.62
CA GLY A 371 -3.46 34.26 -8.85
C GLY A 371 -2.61 34.40 -10.11
N ALA A 372 -3.10 33.89 -11.24
CA ALA A 372 -2.40 33.91 -12.53
C ALA A 372 -2.37 35.33 -13.14
N THR A 373 -1.22 35.71 -13.73
CA THR A 373 -1.10 36.94 -14.52
C THR A 373 -1.97 36.88 -15.78
N GLU A 374 -2.21 38.02 -16.42
CA GLU A 374 -2.93 38.07 -17.70
C GLU A 374 -2.28 37.18 -18.76
N GLU A 375 -0.96 37.22 -18.87
CA GLU A 375 -0.18 36.41 -19.81
C GLU A 375 -0.34 34.89 -19.52
N GLN A 376 -0.27 34.49 -18.24
CA GLN A 376 -0.48 33.11 -17.83
C GLN A 376 -1.91 32.64 -18.14
N ARG A 377 -2.91 33.46 -17.89
CA ARG A 377 -4.32 33.16 -18.21
C ARG A 377 -4.57 32.99 -19.70
N GLN A 378 -3.98 33.88 -20.52
CA GLN A 378 -4.06 33.78 -21.97
C GLN A 378 -3.35 32.51 -22.48
N ALA A 379 -2.15 32.22 -21.99
CA ALA A 379 -1.40 31.02 -22.33
C ALA A 379 -2.16 29.73 -21.95
N PHE A 380 -2.72 29.69 -20.75
CA PHE A 380 -3.54 28.54 -20.29
C PHE A 380 -4.81 28.40 -21.14
N SER A 381 -5.54 29.49 -21.40
CA SER A 381 -6.74 29.45 -22.25
C SER A 381 -6.42 28.99 -23.68
N ALA A 382 -5.26 29.40 -24.23
CA ALA A 382 -4.80 28.94 -25.53
C ALA A 382 -4.41 27.45 -25.51
N ALA A 383 -3.79 26.96 -24.43
CA ALA A 383 -3.48 25.54 -24.24
C ALA A 383 -4.77 24.70 -24.14
N VAL A 384 -5.77 25.14 -23.38
CA VAL A 384 -7.09 24.48 -23.30
C VAL A 384 -7.74 24.37 -24.69
N ALA A 385 -7.64 25.40 -25.51
CA ALA A 385 -8.23 25.39 -26.85
C ALA A 385 -7.53 24.44 -27.83
N ARG A 386 -6.21 24.22 -27.68
CA ARG A 386 -5.41 23.46 -28.64
C ARG A 386 -5.00 22.06 -28.14
N GLU A 387 -4.80 21.90 -26.84
CA GLU A 387 -4.12 20.75 -26.24
C GLU A 387 -5.03 19.98 -25.27
N TRP A 388 -6.34 20.29 -25.27
CA TRP A 388 -7.31 19.66 -24.36
C TRP A 388 -7.33 18.14 -24.50
N GLY A 389 -6.96 17.43 -23.43
CA GLY A 389 -6.85 15.98 -23.42
C GLY A 389 -5.57 15.43 -24.06
N ASP A 390 -4.59 16.27 -24.39
CA ASP A 390 -3.26 15.82 -24.74
C ASP A 390 -2.46 15.43 -23.48
N LEU A 391 -1.51 14.50 -23.65
CA LEU A 391 -0.73 13.99 -22.53
C LEU A 391 0.12 15.09 -21.85
N ALA A 392 0.69 16.00 -22.65
CA ALA A 392 1.47 17.12 -22.12
C ALA A 392 0.62 18.07 -21.27
N PHE A 393 -0.62 18.36 -21.69
CA PHE A 393 -1.55 19.18 -20.93
C PHE A 393 -2.01 18.45 -19.65
N ALA A 394 -2.31 17.15 -19.75
CA ALA A 394 -2.73 16.32 -18.62
C ALA A 394 -1.64 16.20 -17.54
N SER A 395 -0.38 16.04 -17.95
CA SER A 395 0.76 15.92 -17.03
C SER A 395 1.02 17.17 -16.18
N HIS A 396 0.53 18.34 -16.62
CA HIS A 396 0.67 19.58 -15.86
C HIS A 396 -0.04 19.52 -14.49
N PHE A 397 -1.11 18.74 -14.37
CA PHE A 397 -1.86 18.55 -13.12
C PHE A 397 -1.26 17.46 -12.21
N ALA A 398 -0.43 16.60 -12.78
CA ALA A 398 0.17 15.45 -12.12
C ALA A 398 1.64 15.28 -12.56
N PRO A 399 2.56 16.17 -12.12
CA PRO A 399 3.95 16.12 -12.56
C PRO A 399 4.67 14.82 -12.21
N ARG A 400 4.22 14.12 -11.17
CA ARG A 400 4.76 12.82 -10.73
C ARG A 400 3.84 11.64 -11.07
N GLY A 401 2.73 11.89 -11.77
CA GLY A 401 1.87 10.82 -12.27
C GLY A 401 2.61 9.90 -13.23
N ASP A 402 2.44 8.59 -13.10
CA ASP A 402 2.98 7.65 -14.06
C ASP A 402 2.32 7.82 -15.44
N GLU A 403 2.95 7.27 -16.49
CA GLU A 403 2.46 7.41 -17.86
C GLU A 403 1.03 6.87 -18.03
N GLN A 404 0.67 5.81 -17.29
CA GLN A 404 -0.68 5.24 -17.36
C GLN A 404 -1.71 6.17 -16.71
N PHE A 405 -1.37 6.77 -15.57
CA PHE A 405 -2.22 7.78 -14.96
C PHE A 405 -2.43 8.97 -15.89
N VAL A 406 -1.36 9.53 -16.45
CA VAL A 406 -1.46 10.68 -17.37
C VAL A 406 -2.33 10.35 -18.58
N ARG A 407 -2.24 9.14 -19.15
CA ARG A 407 -3.11 8.67 -20.24
C ARG A 407 -4.58 8.60 -19.81
N ARG A 408 -4.88 8.05 -18.64
CA ARG A 408 -6.24 7.97 -18.10
C ARG A 408 -6.78 9.38 -17.79
N TRP A 409 -5.97 10.24 -17.19
CA TRP A 409 -6.34 11.62 -16.89
C TRP A 409 -6.64 12.43 -18.15
N ALA A 410 -5.86 12.28 -19.22
CA ALA A 410 -6.13 12.87 -20.52
C ALA A 410 -7.46 12.37 -21.13
N ALA A 411 -7.75 11.07 -21.01
CA ALA A 411 -9.03 10.51 -21.43
C ALA A 411 -10.22 11.05 -20.60
N TYR A 412 -10.03 11.13 -19.29
CA TYR A 412 -10.98 11.72 -18.35
C TYR A 412 -11.34 13.17 -18.69
N GLN A 413 -10.35 14.00 -18.99
CA GLN A 413 -10.57 15.38 -19.43
C GLN A 413 -11.45 15.45 -20.68
N ARG A 414 -11.17 14.62 -21.70
CA ARG A 414 -11.96 14.56 -22.94
C ARG A 414 -13.41 14.10 -22.73
N ALA A 415 -13.61 13.15 -21.84
CA ALA A 415 -14.94 12.64 -21.51
C ALA A 415 -15.73 13.63 -20.63
N GLY A 416 -15.05 14.28 -19.69
CA GLY A 416 -15.66 15.24 -18.76
C GLY A 416 -16.17 16.52 -19.44
N ALA A 417 -15.44 17.00 -20.45
CA ALA A 417 -15.88 18.20 -21.22
C ALA A 417 -15.29 18.21 -22.63
N SER A 418 -16.02 18.80 -23.60
CA SER A 418 -15.45 19.15 -24.90
C SER A 418 -14.46 20.31 -24.78
N PRO A 419 -13.53 20.51 -25.74
CA PRO A 419 -12.59 21.64 -25.70
C PRO A 419 -13.27 22.99 -25.53
N SER A 420 -14.40 23.22 -26.24
CA SER A 420 -15.16 24.45 -26.13
C SER A 420 -15.87 24.64 -24.79
N ALA A 421 -16.40 23.56 -24.21
CA ALA A 421 -16.97 23.56 -22.85
C ALA A 421 -15.89 23.82 -21.79
N ALA A 422 -14.75 23.14 -21.89
CA ALA A 422 -13.63 23.36 -21.00
C ALA A 422 -13.11 24.81 -21.06
N ALA A 423 -13.02 25.38 -22.27
CA ALA A 423 -12.65 26.80 -22.44
C ALA A 423 -13.70 27.76 -21.87
N ALA A 424 -14.98 27.43 -21.97
CA ALA A 424 -16.07 28.25 -21.38
C ALA A 424 -16.00 28.20 -19.84
N LEU A 425 -15.85 26.99 -19.25
CA LEU A 425 -15.67 26.80 -17.81
C LEU A 425 -14.41 27.54 -17.30
N ASN A 426 -13.30 27.48 -18.04
CA ASN A 426 -12.10 28.22 -17.68
C ASN A 426 -12.34 29.74 -17.64
N ARG A 427 -13.01 30.30 -18.61
CA ARG A 427 -13.35 31.74 -18.61
C ARG A 427 -14.22 32.11 -17.40
N MET A 428 -15.20 31.28 -17.08
CA MET A 428 -16.05 31.48 -15.89
C MET A 428 -15.21 31.44 -14.61
N ASN A 429 -14.34 30.43 -14.44
CA ASN A 429 -13.48 30.29 -13.27
C ASN A 429 -12.59 31.53 -13.09
N LEU A 430 -12.03 32.06 -14.18
CA LEU A 430 -11.22 33.28 -14.14
C LEU A 430 -11.98 34.53 -13.70
N SER A 431 -13.32 34.53 -13.73
CA SER A 431 -14.15 35.64 -13.22
C SER A 431 -14.43 35.54 -11.71
N ILE A 432 -14.18 34.38 -11.09
CA ILE A 432 -14.48 34.17 -9.68
C ILE A 432 -13.51 34.98 -8.78
N ASP A 433 -14.11 35.68 -7.81
CA ASP A 433 -13.41 36.35 -6.72
C ASP A 433 -14.18 36.16 -5.42
N ALA A 434 -13.77 35.18 -4.64
CA ALA A 434 -14.39 34.79 -3.38
C ALA A 434 -13.70 35.42 -2.15
N ARG A 435 -12.74 36.34 -2.33
CA ARG A 435 -11.97 36.91 -1.22
C ARG A 435 -12.84 37.60 -0.16
N ARG A 436 -13.93 38.23 -0.58
CA ARG A 436 -14.87 38.89 0.37
C ARG A 436 -15.66 37.88 1.20
N LEU A 437 -15.90 36.67 0.67
CA LEU A 437 -16.62 35.62 1.38
C LEU A 437 -15.83 35.06 2.56
N LEU A 438 -14.50 35.16 2.55
CA LEU A 438 -13.65 34.60 3.61
C LEU A 438 -14.00 35.15 4.99
N LEU A 439 -14.37 36.41 5.08
CA LEU A 439 -14.74 37.10 6.34
C LEU A 439 -16.13 36.69 6.84
N GLU A 440 -16.96 36.09 5.98
CA GLU A 440 -18.32 35.65 6.30
C GLU A 440 -18.39 34.16 6.68
N ILE A 441 -17.30 33.42 6.53
CA ILE A 441 -17.23 32.00 6.87
C ILE A 441 -17.11 31.87 8.38
N GLN A 442 -18.11 31.25 9.02
CA GLN A 442 -18.21 31.07 10.46
C GLN A 442 -18.04 29.62 10.92
N VAL A 443 -17.82 28.69 9.99
CA VAL A 443 -17.66 27.27 10.28
C VAL A 443 -16.17 26.91 10.42
N PRO A 444 -15.82 25.93 11.27
CA PRO A 444 -14.44 25.43 11.37
C PRO A 444 -13.90 25.07 10.00
N THR A 445 -12.70 25.56 9.68
CA THR A 445 -12.14 25.44 8.32
C THR A 445 -10.75 24.80 8.34
N LEU A 446 -10.53 23.81 7.50
CA LEU A 446 -9.23 23.18 7.24
C LEU A 446 -8.79 23.50 5.81
N VAL A 447 -7.62 24.11 5.65
CA VAL A 447 -7.03 24.42 4.35
C VAL A 447 -5.79 23.59 4.16
N LEU A 448 -5.73 22.83 3.07
CA LEU A 448 -4.69 21.88 2.71
C LEU A 448 -4.08 22.24 1.36
N ASN A 449 -2.77 22.29 1.28
CA ASN A 449 -2.05 22.46 0.02
C ASN A 449 -0.81 21.57 -0.01
N ARG A 450 -0.41 21.09 -1.17
CA ARG A 450 0.92 20.53 -1.37
C ARG A 450 1.92 21.62 -1.71
N HIS A 451 3.15 21.46 -1.19
CA HIS A 451 4.21 22.45 -1.33
C HIS A 451 4.50 22.84 -2.79
N GLY A 452 4.59 21.87 -3.68
CA GLY A 452 4.93 22.06 -5.09
C GLY A 452 3.74 22.02 -6.05
N ASP A 453 2.49 22.15 -5.56
CA ASP A 453 1.28 22.14 -6.41
C ASP A 453 1.35 23.23 -7.49
N PRO A 454 1.36 22.88 -8.80
CA PRO A 454 1.51 23.83 -9.89
C PRO A 454 0.27 24.70 -10.14
N ILE A 455 -0.89 24.34 -9.54
CA ILE A 455 -2.17 25.01 -9.74
C ILE A 455 -2.60 25.76 -8.49
N GLY A 456 -2.61 25.10 -7.34
CA GLY A 456 -3.02 25.64 -6.05
C GLY A 456 -1.83 26.11 -5.23
N ALA A 457 -1.38 27.34 -5.40
CA ALA A 457 -0.22 27.87 -4.68
C ALA A 457 -0.43 27.83 -3.15
N PRO A 458 0.50 27.29 -2.33
CA PRO A 458 0.37 27.26 -0.87
C PRO A 458 0.13 28.62 -0.23
N GLY A 459 0.69 29.69 -0.82
CA GLY A 459 0.45 31.06 -0.36
C GLY A 459 -1.01 31.50 -0.48
N ALA A 460 -1.75 31.02 -1.49
CA ALA A 460 -3.18 31.28 -1.61
C ALA A 460 -3.97 30.57 -0.50
N GLY A 461 -3.59 29.32 -0.17
CA GLY A 461 -4.19 28.59 0.95
C GLY A 461 -3.92 29.25 2.31
N ARG A 462 -2.69 29.73 2.55
CA ARG A 462 -2.37 30.50 3.75
C ARG A 462 -3.22 31.77 3.86
N HIS A 463 -3.36 32.52 2.75
CA HIS A 463 -4.21 33.69 2.70
C HIS A 463 -5.67 33.37 3.08
N ILE A 464 -6.22 32.26 2.60
CA ILE A 464 -7.56 31.82 3.01
C ILE A 464 -7.61 31.59 4.52
N ALA A 465 -6.67 30.82 5.06
CA ALA A 465 -6.66 30.52 6.49
C ALA A 465 -6.40 31.74 7.39
N GLU A 466 -5.70 32.75 6.90
CA GLU A 466 -5.48 34.03 7.61
C GLU A 466 -6.72 34.95 7.65
N HIS A 467 -7.71 34.71 6.78
CA HIS A 467 -8.90 35.55 6.65
C HIS A 467 -10.20 34.85 7.08
N VAL A 468 -10.13 33.61 7.50
CA VAL A 468 -11.25 32.86 8.09
C VAL A 468 -10.96 32.66 9.59
N ASP A 469 -11.88 33.10 10.46
CA ASP A 469 -11.64 33.16 11.90
C ASP A 469 -11.24 31.82 12.57
N ASP A 470 -11.93 30.72 12.23
CA ASP A 470 -11.64 29.37 12.79
C ASP A 470 -11.03 28.47 11.69
N ALA A 471 -9.88 28.90 11.17
CA ALA A 471 -9.19 28.17 10.11
C ALA A 471 -7.80 27.66 10.52
N ARG A 472 -7.46 26.45 10.05
CA ARG A 472 -6.14 25.85 10.15
C ARG A 472 -5.57 25.60 8.76
N PHE A 473 -4.33 26.01 8.51
CA PHE A 473 -3.58 25.70 7.30
C PHE A 473 -2.61 24.54 7.56
N VAL A 474 -2.57 23.58 6.65
CA VAL A 474 -1.60 22.48 6.64
C VAL A 474 -0.97 22.38 5.25
N GLU A 475 0.35 22.48 5.22
CA GLU A 475 1.13 22.26 4.03
C GLU A 475 1.63 20.83 4.00
N LEU A 476 1.34 20.11 2.94
CA LEU A 476 1.71 18.73 2.71
C LEU A 476 2.87 18.63 1.71
N GLU A 477 3.67 17.59 1.82
CA GLU A 477 4.70 17.29 0.83
C GLU A 477 4.09 16.84 -0.50
N GLY A 478 4.77 17.15 -1.60
CA GLY A 478 4.40 16.71 -2.95
C GLY A 478 4.17 17.84 -3.93
N ASP A 479 4.08 17.47 -5.21
CA ASP A 479 4.00 18.41 -6.34
C ASP A 479 2.74 18.20 -7.21
N ASP A 480 1.95 17.16 -6.96
CA ASP A 480 0.76 16.87 -7.74
C ASP A 480 -0.45 17.67 -7.27
N HIS A 481 -1.22 18.24 -8.22
CA HIS A 481 -2.48 18.91 -7.90
C HIS A 481 -3.61 17.93 -7.58
N ILE A 482 -3.55 16.73 -8.16
CA ILE A 482 -4.57 15.69 -7.99
C ILE A 482 -4.50 15.10 -6.59
N MET A 483 -5.58 15.22 -5.80
CA MET A 483 -5.59 14.87 -4.38
C MET A 483 -5.35 13.38 -4.09
N TRP A 484 -5.70 12.49 -5.00
CA TRP A 484 -5.53 11.03 -4.86
C TRP A 484 -4.21 10.51 -5.41
N LEU A 485 -3.29 11.36 -5.87
CA LEU A 485 -1.92 11.00 -6.23
C LEU A 485 -0.93 11.30 -5.10
N GLY A 486 0.28 10.79 -5.26
CA GLY A 486 1.37 11.00 -4.30
C GLY A 486 1.02 10.48 -2.91
N ASP A 487 1.43 11.19 -1.86
CA ASP A 487 1.04 10.85 -0.49
C ASP A 487 -0.40 11.32 -0.21
N SER A 488 -1.36 10.56 -0.73
CA SER A 488 -2.79 10.78 -0.46
C SER A 488 -3.18 10.34 0.95
N GLU A 489 -2.40 9.46 1.61
CA GLU A 489 -2.69 9.00 2.97
C GLU A 489 -2.52 10.13 4.00
N ALA A 490 -1.47 10.94 3.89
CA ALA A 490 -1.27 12.10 4.74
C ALA A 490 -2.43 13.09 4.61
N LEU A 491 -2.91 13.31 3.38
CA LEU A 491 -4.08 14.18 3.12
C LEU A 491 -5.35 13.60 3.75
N CYS A 492 -5.65 12.32 3.53
CA CYS A 492 -6.81 11.66 4.11
C CYS A 492 -6.78 11.67 5.65
N ALA A 493 -5.61 11.44 6.25
CA ALA A 493 -5.44 11.45 7.70
C ALA A 493 -5.71 12.84 8.32
N GLU A 494 -5.33 13.94 7.64
CA GLU A 494 -5.65 15.30 8.10
C GLU A 494 -7.15 15.57 8.02
N ILE A 495 -7.82 15.15 6.94
CA ILE A 495 -9.28 15.30 6.78
C ILE A 495 -10.02 14.47 7.82
N GLU A 496 -9.67 13.19 7.98
CA GLU A 496 -10.29 12.29 8.95
C GLU A 496 -10.22 12.86 10.37
N ARG A 497 -9.00 13.23 10.80
CA ARG A 497 -8.78 13.81 12.13
C ARG A 497 -9.66 15.04 12.35
N PHE A 498 -9.69 15.94 11.37
CA PHE A 498 -10.47 17.17 11.46
C PHE A 498 -11.97 16.89 11.56
N VAL A 499 -12.51 16.00 10.73
CA VAL A 499 -13.93 15.62 10.73
C VAL A 499 -14.31 14.94 12.03
N LEU A 500 -13.56 13.89 12.44
CA LEU A 500 -13.88 13.11 13.63
C LEU A 500 -13.74 13.93 14.93
N ASP A 501 -12.78 14.83 15.02
CA ASP A 501 -12.65 15.75 16.16
C ASP A 501 -13.87 16.67 16.29
N LEU A 502 -14.44 17.12 15.17
CA LEU A 502 -15.65 17.97 15.17
C LEU A 502 -16.90 17.16 15.51
N GLU A 503 -17.07 15.97 14.93
CA GLU A 503 -18.18 15.07 15.27
C GLU A 503 -18.21 14.77 16.76
N ALA A 504 -17.07 14.41 17.37
CA ALA A 504 -16.96 14.17 18.80
C ALA A 504 -17.35 15.40 19.65
N ARG A 505 -17.01 16.62 19.20
CA ARG A 505 -17.41 17.87 19.89
C ARG A 505 -18.91 18.13 19.75
N LEU A 506 -19.52 17.83 18.60
CA LEU A 506 -20.97 17.99 18.37
C LEU A 506 -21.76 17.01 19.22
N GLU A 507 -21.34 15.76 19.29
CA GLU A 507 -21.94 14.75 20.16
C GLU A 507 -21.89 15.15 21.64
N ALA A 508 -20.74 15.61 22.12
CA ALA A 508 -20.56 16.05 23.50
C ALA A 508 -21.49 17.25 23.87
N ARG A 509 -21.72 18.17 22.92
CA ARG A 509 -22.66 19.30 23.11
C ARG A 509 -24.10 18.86 23.17
N ASN A 510 -24.50 17.90 22.31
CA ASN A 510 -25.86 17.36 22.31
C ASN A 510 -26.19 16.61 23.62
N VAL A 511 -25.24 15.82 24.15
CA VAL A 511 -25.39 15.14 25.44
C VAL A 511 -25.50 16.12 26.60
N SER A 512 -24.72 17.20 26.61
CA SER A 512 -24.76 18.23 27.67
C SER A 512 -26.01 19.13 27.58
N GLY A 513 -26.54 19.38 26.38
CA GLY A 513 -27.76 20.15 26.16
C GLY A 513 -29.04 19.39 26.60
N THR A 514 -29.09 18.09 26.42
CA THR A 514 -30.19 17.25 26.90
C THR A 514 -30.21 17.03 28.42
N ALA A 515 -29.09 17.25 29.11
CA ALA A 515 -29.02 17.15 30.58
C ALA A 515 -29.42 18.46 31.30
N ALA A 516 -29.60 19.55 30.54
CA ALA A 516 -29.95 20.89 31.06
C ALA A 516 -31.41 21.31 30.72
N ALA A 517 -32.16 20.52 29.96
CA ALA A 517 -33.57 20.66 29.66
C ALA A 517 -34.39 19.61 30.45
#